data_a4b4780f59a1769ac05365f9f91becc1
#
_entry.id   a4b4780f59a1769ac05365f9f91becc1
#
_cell.length_a   1.000
_cell.length_b   1.000
_cell.length_c   1.000
_cell.angle_alpha   90.00
_cell.angle_beta   90.00
_cell.angle_gamma   90.00
#
_symmetry.space_group_name_H-M   'P 1'
#
loop_
_entity.id
_entity.type
_entity.pdbx_description
1 polymer ?
#
loop_
_entity_poly.entity_id
_entity_poly.type
_entity_poly.pdbx_seq_one_letter_code
_entity_poly.pdbx_strand_id
1 'polypeptide(L)'
;MYPVLFESGPLRIYSLGVLWAFAAVCAGYIVRLELKRYRFDPELASSMVFAAAVSGLLGARLLFIIEEWNFFVRSPWALIFSGAGFSWYGGLFGGAIAITWWVRRHRIPWLKAADICAPALALSYGVGRIGCFLAGDATWGKVTDVPWAMAFPDAVAGWADPLTGVPYPAGAKVHPTQIYESIQSIAVFGVLWALRTKGYVPGTVFWFYLVLAGSMRFLVEFWRTNPIVALGLTEYQWISFAVIALGLVAVQFRSGGVHSIEHNGRH
;
A
#
# COMPACT_ATOMS: atom_id res chain seq x y z
N MET A 1 14.15 -8.67 -15.26
CA MET A 1 14.16 -8.53 -13.80
C MET A 1 15.55 -8.10 -13.32
N TYR A 2 15.60 -7.32 -12.25
CA TYR A 2 16.84 -6.90 -11.62
C TYR A 2 16.66 -6.93 -10.09
N PRO A 3 16.63 -8.16 -9.49
CA PRO A 3 16.42 -8.32 -8.05
C PRO A 3 17.53 -7.66 -7.23
N VAL A 4 18.77 -7.76 -7.71
CA VAL A 4 19.95 -7.16 -7.10
C VAL A 4 20.48 -6.06 -8.02
N LEU A 5 20.56 -4.82 -7.50
CA LEU A 5 21.07 -3.67 -8.25
C LEU A 5 22.60 -3.55 -8.14
N PHE A 6 23.14 -3.97 -7.00
CA PHE A 6 24.57 -3.92 -6.74
C PHE A 6 24.97 -5.06 -5.83
N GLU A 7 26.09 -5.71 -6.16
CA GLU A 7 26.70 -6.77 -5.35
C GLU A 7 28.20 -6.55 -5.28
N SER A 8 28.74 -6.49 -4.05
CA SER A 8 30.16 -6.38 -3.78
C SER A 8 30.50 -7.13 -2.49
N GLY A 9 31.07 -8.31 -2.63
CA GLY A 9 31.33 -9.19 -1.50
C GLY A 9 30.08 -9.55 -0.72
N PRO A 10 30.03 -9.32 0.60
CA PRO A 10 28.86 -9.63 1.42
C PRO A 10 27.72 -8.60 1.27
N LEU A 11 27.97 -7.45 0.64
CA LEU A 11 27.00 -6.38 0.47
C LEU A 11 26.14 -6.60 -0.78
N ARG A 12 24.84 -6.82 -0.61
CA ARG A 12 23.86 -6.90 -1.69
C ARG A 12 22.80 -5.82 -1.51
N ILE A 13 22.61 -4.98 -2.53
CA ILE A 13 21.55 -3.96 -2.56
C ILE A 13 20.42 -4.45 -3.45
N TYR A 14 19.29 -4.75 -2.83
CA TYR A 14 18.10 -5.23 -3.52
C TYR A 14 17.26 -4.09 -4.08
N SER A 15 16.74 -4.27 -5.30
CA SER A 15 15.84 -3.32 -5.97
C SER A 15 14.61 -2.99 -5.13
N LEU A 16 14.04 -3.97 -4.45
CA LEU A 16 12.90 -3.81 -3.56
C LEU A 16 13.16 -2.76 -2.47
N GLY A 17 14.30 -2.88 -1.76
CA GLY A 17 14.67 -1.94 -0.69
C GLY A 17 14.88 -0.52 -1.20
N VAL A 18 15.54 -0.38 -2.35
CA VAL A 18 15.80 0.93 -2.98
C VAL A 18 14.49 1.60 -3.41
N LEU A 19 13.58 0.84 -4.04
CA LEU A 19 12.29 1.38 -4.47
C LEU A 19 11.37 1.70 -3.28
N TRP A 20 11.43 0.95 -2.20
CA TRP A 20 10.71 1.28 -0.96
C TRP A 20 11.24 2.55 -0.30
N ALA A 21 12.57 2.72 -0.25
CA ALA A 21 13.19 3.96 0.23
C ALA A 21 12.78 5.15 -0.66
N PHE A 22 12.80 4.96 -1.98
CA PHE A 22 12.36 5.99 -2.93
C PHE A 22 10.86 6.30 -2.79
N ALA A 23 10.01 5.29 -2.56
CA ALA A 23 8.60 5.48 -2.27
C ALA A 23 8.38 6.32 -0.99
N ALA A 24 9.19 6.10 0.06
CA ALA A 24 9.15 6.91 1.28
C ALA A 24 9.55 8.37 1.02
N VAL A 25 10.58 8.61 0.18
CA VAL A 25 10.96 9.96 -0.24
C VAL A 25 9.85 10.65 -1.02
N CYS A 26 9.22 9.94 -1.97
CA CYS A 26 8.05 10.44 -2.69
C CYS A 26 6.89 10.77 -1.74
N ALA A 27 6.59 9.88 -0.79
CA ALA A 27 5.57 10.14 0.24
C ALA A 27 5.88 11.39 1.04
N GLY A 28 7.14 11.55 1.50
CA GLY A 28 7.60 12.72 2.26
C GLY A 28 7.43 14.02 1.48
N TYR A 29 7.77 13.99 0.20
CA TYR A 29 7.60 15.15 -0.67
C TYR A 29 6.12 15.55 -0.82
N ILE A 30 5.23 14.58 -1.07
CA ILE A 30 3.79 14.83 -1.18
C ILE A 30 3.20 15.32 0.14
N VAL A 31 3.55 14.67 1.27
CA VAL A 31 3.12 15.11 2.62
C VAL A 31 3.56 16.54 2.90
N ARG A 32 4.81 16.90 2.55
CA ARG A 32 5.33 18.27 2.69
C ARG A 32 4.49 19.30 1.93
N LEU A 33 4.14 19.01 0.68
CA LEU A 33 3.28 19.86 -0.14
C LEU A 33 1.87 20.01 0.47
N GLU A 34 1.31 18.91 0.95
CA GLU A 34 -0.02 18.89 1.55
C GLU A 34 -0.06 19.61 2.92
N LEU A 35 0.94 19.43 3.78
CA LEU A 35 1.08 20.18 5.02
C LEU A 35 1.11 21.67 4.75
N LYS A 36 1.93 22.12 3.77
CA LYS A 36 1.98 23.52 3.35
C LYS A 36 0.62 24.03 2.86
N ARG A 37 -0.12 23.22 2.08
CA ARG A 37 -1.46 23.56 1.60
C ARG A 37 -2.46 23.76 2.73
N TYR A 38 -2.40 22.90 3.76
CA TYR A 38 -3.23 23.02 4.96
C TYR A 38 -2.73 24.04 5.98
N ARG A 39 -1.65 24.80 5.66
CA ARG A 39 -1.00 25.78 6.54
C ARG A 39 -0.43 25.19 7.83
N PHE A 40 0.04 23.94 7.77
CA PHE A 40 0.87 23.33 8.78
C PHE A 40 2.35 23.46 8.43
N ASP A 41 3.23 23.24 9.40
CA ASP A 41 4.68 23.26 9.18
C ASP A 41 5.11 22.13 8.23
N PRO A 42 5.66 22.44 7.05
CA PRO A 42 6.10 21.44 6.08
C PRO A 42 7.27 20.58 6.56
N GLU A 43 8.07 21.04 7.51
CA GLU A 43 9.23 20.30 8.03
C GLU A 43 8.79 19.08 8.85
N LEU A 44 7.55 19.06 9.31
CA LEU A 44 6.94 17.91 9.98
C LEU A 44 6.79 16.67 9.07
N ALA A 45 6.87 16.84 7.74
CA ALA A 45 6.70 15.73 6.79
C ALA A 45 7.74 14.61 7.00
N SER A 46 8.99 14.98 7.23
CA SER A 46 10.09 14.01 7.42
C SER A 46 9.87 13.15 8.66
N SER A 47 9.53 13.77 9.79
CA SER A 47 9.26 13.06 11.05
C SER A 47 8.00 12.18 10.95
N MET A 48 6.97 12.64 10.24
CA MET A 48 5.74 11.88 10.01
C MET A 48 6.01 10.61 9.18
N VAL A 49 6.71 10.75 8.06
CA VAL A 49 7.03 9.61 7.19
C VAL A 49 8.01 8.67 7.86
N PHE A 50 9.01 9.19 8.57
CA PHE A 50 9.94 8.36 9.35
C PHE A 50 9.21 7.55 10.43
N ALA A 51 8.32 8.19 11.20
CA ALA A 51 7.52 7.50 12.21
C ALA A 51 6.66 6.39 11.59
N ALA A 52 5.98 6.67 10.45
CA ALA A 52 5.18 5.69 9.75
C ALA A 52 6.02 4.51 9.23
N ALA A 53 7.18 4.79 8.61
CA ALA A 53 8.03 3.77 8.02
C ALA A 53 8.65 2.86 9.09
N VAL A 54 9.22 3.43 10.15
CA VAL A 54 9.84 2.65 11.23
C VAL A 54 8.80 1.83 11.97
N SER A 55 7.69 2.44 12.38
CA SER A 55 6.65 1.71 13.11
C SER A 55 5.90 0.71 12.24
N GLY A 56 5.74 1.00 10.94
CA GLY A 56 5.21 0.06 9.97
C GLY A 56 6.12 -1.17 9.83
N LEU A 57 7.43 -0.95 9.67
CA LEU A 57 8.40 -2.05 9.56
C LEU A 57 8.45 -2.90 10.83
N LEU A 58 8.48 -2.24 12.00
CA LEU A 58 8.46 -2.94 13.29
C LEU A 58 7.15 -3.71 13.51
N GLY A 59 6.01 -3.09 13.19
CA GLY A 59 4.71 -3.74 13.29
C GLY A 59 4.58 -4.95 12.35
N ALA A 60 5.05 -4.83 11.10
CA ALA A 60 5.08 -5.92 10.14
C ALA A 60 5.91 -7.10 10.65
N ARG A 61 7.06 -6.80 11.28
CA ARG A 61 7.94 -7.82 11.84
C ARG A 61 7.35 -8.48 13.08
N LEU A 62 6.81 -7.66 13.98
CA LEU A 62 6.20 -8.17 15.22
C LEU A 62 5.01 -9.08 14.94
N LEU A 63 4.12 -8.68 14.04
CA LEU A 63 2.97 -9.53 13.70
C LEU A 63 3.42 -10.81 13.01
N PHE A 64 4.39 -10.76 12.10
CA PHE A 64 4.95 -11.95 11.49
C PHE A 64 5.55 -12.93 12.52
N ILE A 65 6.25 -12.41 13.54
CA ILE A 65 6.77 -13.27 14.64
C ILE A 65 5.61 -13.94 15.41
N ILE A 66 4.50 -13.24 15.60
CA ILE A 66 3.32 -13.79 16.27
C ILE A 66 2.64 -14.85 15.39
N GLU A 67 2.52 -14.62 14.07
CA GLU A 67 1.98 -15.59 13.10
C GLU A 67 2.83 -16.86 13.05
N GLU A 68 4.17 -16.74 13.13
CA GLU A 68 5.13 -17.86 13.11
C GLU A 68 5.63 -18.25 14.51
N TRP A 69 4.78 -18.12 15.54
CA TRP A 69 5.17 -18.35 16.93
C TRP A 69 5.81 -19.70 17.20
N ASN A 70 5.31 -20.76 16.58
CA ASN A 70 5.85 -22.13 16.73
C ASN A 70 7.28 -22.26 16.19
N PHE A 71 7.61 -21.53 15.13
CA PHE A 71 8.96 -21.47 14.60
C PHE A 71 9.86 -20.57 15.47
N PHE A 72 9.33 -19.43 15.92
CA PHE A 72 10.04 -18.49 16.78
C PHE A 72 10.56 -19.15 18.06
N VAL A 73 9.72 -19.92 18.74
CA VAL A 73 10.12 -20.62 19.98
C VAL A 73 11.25 -21.63 19.74
N ARG A 74 11.31 -22.26 18.56
CA ARG A 74 12.37 -23.23 18.21
C ARG A 74 13.67 -22.58 17.77
N SER A 75 13.58 -21.44 17.07
CA SER A 75 14.76 -20.77 16.46
C SER A 75 14.58 -19.25 16.42
N PRO A 76 14.58 -18.55 17.57
CA PRO A 76 14.26 -17.13 17.65
C PRO A 76 15.22 -16.27 16.82
N TRP A 77 16.50 -16.54 16.87
CA TRP A 77 17.52 -15.78 16.16
C TRP A 77 17.42 -15.93 14.63
N ALA A 78 17.09 -17.13 14.16
CA ALA A 78 16.89 -17.38 12.74
C ALA A 78 15.71 -16.54 12.20
N LEU A 79 14.63 -16.42 12.98
CA LEU A 79 13.48 -15.61 12.58
C LEU A 79 13.77 -14.10 12.68
N ILE A 80 14.37 -13.62 13.79
CA ILE A 80 14.65 -12.20 14.01
C ILE A 80 15.57 -11.63 12.94
N PHE A 81 16.61 -12.35 12.55
CA PHE A 81 17.61 -11.90 11.59
C PHE A 81 17.36 -12.37 10.15
N SER A 82 16.27 -13.11 9.88
CA SER A 82 15.91 -13.45 8.51
C SER A 82 15.55 -12.18 7.72
N GLY A 83 16.05 -12.06 6.51
CA GLY A 83 15.71 -10.97 5.59
C GLY A 83 14.29 -11.08 5.00
N ALA A 84 13.56 -12.15 5.29
CA ALA A 84 12.22 -12.46 4.81
C ALA A 84 11.21 -12.48 5.95
N GLY A 85 9.93 -12.32 5.61
CA GLY A 85 8.83 -12.43 6.56
C GLY A 85 8.45 -11.10 7.19
N PHE A 86 7.48 -10.47 6.53
CA PHE A 86 6.81 -9.25 7.01
C PHE A 86 5.31 -9.41 6.80
N SER A 87 4.52 -9.27 7.86
CA SER A 87 3.07 -9.27 7.77
C SER A 87 2.56 -7.92 7.29
N TRP A 88 1.78 -7.92 6.21
CA TRP A 88 1.19 -6.70 5.68
C TRP A 88 0.28 -5.99 6.70
N TYR A 89 -0.53 -6.78 7.41
CA TYR A 89 -1.43 -6.25 8.45
C TYR A 89 -0.65 -5.62 9.61
N GLY A 90 0.46 -6.23 10.02
CA GLY A 90 1.33 -5.66 11.04
C GLY A 90 1.90 -4.30 10.63
N GLY A 91 2.30 -4.16 9.38
CA GLY A 91 2.75 -2.89 8.80
C GLY A 91 1.67 -1.82 8.80
N LEU A 92 0.46 -2.18 8.38
CA LEU A 92 -0.69 -1.29 8.36
C LEU A 92 -1.04 -0.78 9.77
N PHE A 93 -1.18 -1.69 10.74
CA PHE A 93 -1.52 -1.31 12.12
C PHE A 93 -0.40 -0.52 12.79
N GLY A 94 0.85 -0.94 12.64
CA GLY A 94 2.00 -0.21 13.19
C GLY A 94 2.10 1.22 12.65
N GLY A 95 1.98 1.38 11.34
CA GLY A 95 1.95 2.70 10.70
C GLY A 95 0.75 3.55 11.12
N ALA A 96 -0.45 2.98 11.16
CA ALA A 96 -1.66 3.70 11.57
C ALA A 96 -1.60 4.18 13.03
N ILE A 97 -1.11 3.34 13.95
CA ILE A 97 -0.91 3.70 15.35
C ILE A 97 0.10 4.85 15.46
N ALA A 98 1.25 4.74 14.78
CA ALA A 98 2.28 5.77 14.81
C ALA A 98 1.77 7.11 14.26
N ILE A 99 1.09 7.10 13.12
CA ILE A 99 0.49 8.31 12.54
C ILE A 99 -0.57 8.90 13.46
N THR A 100 -1.42 8.07 14.06
CA THR A 100 -2.44 8.54 15.01
C THR A 100 -1.82 9.22 16.24
N TRP A 101 -0.77 8.61 16.80
CA TRP A 101 -0.01 9.21 17.90
C TRP A 101 0.67 10.51 17.48
N TRP A 102 1.34 10.50 16.33
CA TRP A 102 2.06 11.64 15.78
C TRP A 102 1.13 12.84 15.53
N VAL A 103 -0.03 12.60 14.90
CA VAL A 103 -1.06 13.61 14.61
C VAL A 103 -1.60 14.25 15.90
N ARG A 104 -1.89 13.43 16.92
CA ARG A 104 -2.30 13.93 18.24
C ARG A 104 -1.23 14.79 18.89
N ARG A 105 0.04 14.38 18.80
CA ARG A 105 1.19 15.10 19.38
C ARG A 105 1.37 16.49 18.76
N HIS A 106 1.11 16.62 17.46
CA HIS A 106 1.25 17.88 16.72
C HIS A 106 -0.07 18.65 16.57
N ARG A 107 -1.13 18.20 17.26
CA ARG A 107 -2.47 18.84 17.26
C ARG A 107 -3.05 19.05 15.87
N ILE A 108 -2.77 18.17 14.92
CA ILE A 108 -3.37 18.19 13.58
C ILE A 108 -4.72 17.46 13.65
N PRO A 109 -5.83 18.04 13.15
CA PRO A 109 -7.11 17.34 13.09
C PRO A 109 -6.98 16.06 12.26
N TRP A 110 -7.44 14.93 12.81
CA TRP A 110 -7.20 13.59 12.22
C TRP A 110 -7.67 13.50 10.76
N LEU A 111 -8.84 14.05 10.44
CA LEU A 111 -9.38 14.03 9.08
C LEU A 111 -8.55 14.85 8.08
N LYS A 112 -7.94 15.95 8.53
CA LYS A 112 -6.99 16.70 7.69
C LYS A 112 -5.72 15.90 7.45
N ALA A 113 -5.21 15.22 8.50
CA ALA A 113 -4.07 14.34 8.36
C ALA A 113 -4.34 13.16 7.41
N ALA A 114 -5.54 12.58 7.46
CA ALA A 114 -5.96 11.54 6.53
C ALA A 114 -5.97 12.02 5.08
N ASP A 115 -6.51 13.23 4.82
CA ASP A 115 -6.47 13.85 3.49
C ASP A 115 -5.05 14.15 3.00
N ILE A 116 -4.16 14.58 3.91
CA ILE A 116 -2.72 14.81 3.62
C ILE A 116 -2.04 13.49 3.20
N CYS A 117 -2.36 12.40 3.90
CA CYS A 117 -1.75 11.09 3.64
C CYS A 117 -2.30 10.42 2.36
N ALA A 118 -3.54 10.65 1.99
CA ALA A 118 -4.21 9.93 0.91
C ALA A 118 -3.45 9.93 -0.43
N PRO A 119 -3.05 11.07 -1.00
CA PRO A 119 -2.28 11.07 -2.25
C PRO A 119 -0.86 10.51 -2.05
N ALA A 120 -0.24 10.70 -0.88
CA ALA A 120 1.07 10.14 -0.58
C ALA A 120 1.04 8.61 -0.54
N LEU A 121 0.01 8.02 0.07
CA LEU A 121 -0.20 6.57 0.09
C LEU A 121 -0.40 6.00 -1.31
N ALA A 122 -1.21 6.65 -2.15
CA ALA A 122 -1.42 6.21 -3.53
C ALA A 122 -0.11 6.22 -4.33
N LEU A 123 0.66 7.31 -4.30
CA LEU A 123 1.91 7.40 -5.05
C LEU A 123 2.95 6.40 -4.55
N SER A 124 3.17 6.34 -3.23
CA SER A 124 4.18 5.45 -2.65
C SER A 124 3.85 3.97 -2.86
N TYR A 125 2.57 3.59 -2.83
CA TYR A 125 2.17 2.23 -3.18
C TYR A 125 2.51 1.90 -4.63
N GLY A 126 2.18 2.79 -5.59
CA GLY A 126 2.51 2.58 -7.00
C GLY A 126 4.02 2.43 -7.26
N VAL A 127 4.84 3.27 -6.62
CA VAL A 127 6.31 3.18 -6.70
C VAL A 127 6.81 1.89 -6.05
N GLY A 128 6.28 1.52 -4.88
CA GLY A 128 6.64 0.28 -4.18
C GLY A 128 6.35 -0.98 -5.01
N ARG A 129 5.24 -0.99 -5.77
CA ARG A 129 4.89 -2.12 -6.67
C ARG A 129 5.86 -2.30 -7.84
N ILE A 130 6.53 -1.24 -8.28
CA ILE A 130 7.64 -1.38 -9.23
C ILE A 130 8.80 -2.14 -8.58
N GLY A 131 9.09 -1.89 -7.30
CA GLY A 131 10.08 -2.65 -6.54
C GLY A 131 9.74 -4.14 -6.43
N CYS A 132 8.47 -4.45 -6.13
CA CYS A 132 7.93 -5.82 -6.13
C CYS A 132 8.13 -6.51 -7.49
N PHE A 133 7.86 -5.80 -8.58
CA PHE A 133 8.05 -6.31 -9.93
C PHE A 133 9.52 -6.60 -10.25
N LEU A 134 10.44 -5.70 -9.93
CA LEU A 134 11.87 -5.88 -10.19
C LEU A 134 12.47 -7.01 -9.36
N ALA A 135 12.02 -7.20 -8.12
CA ALA A 135 12.50 -8.22 -7.23
C ALA A 135 11.91 -9.62 -7.53
N GLY A 136 10.68 -9.67 -8.05
CA GLY A 136 9.95 -10.93 -8.17
C GLY A 136 9.56 -11.50 -6.79
N ASP A 137 8.68 -10.78 -6.11
CA ASP A 137 8.27 -11.04 -4.72
C ASP A 137 7.09 -12.03 -4.58
N ALA A 138 6.84 -12.88 -5.57
CA ALA A 138 5.72 -13.82 -5.66
C ALA A 138 4.32 -13.16 -5.69
N THR A 139 4.23 -11.86 -5.97
CA THR A 139 2.93 -11.18 -6.07
C THR A 139 2.40 -11.06 -7.49
N TRP A 140 2.94 -11.84 -8.43
CA TRP A 140 2.39 -11.98 -9.78
C TRP A 140 1.04 -12.71 -9.80
N GLY A 141 0.40 -12.73 -10.97
CA GLY A 141 -0.92 -13.31 -11.16
C GLY A 141 -0.90 -14.73 -11.75
N LYS A 142 -2.07 -15.14 -12.22
CA LYS A 142 -2.31 -16.44 -12.86
C LYS A 142 -1.48 -16.60 -14.13
N VAL A 143 -1.21 -17.86 -14.49
CA VAL A 143 -0.62 -18.22 -15.78
C VAL A 143 -1.51 -17.74 -16.92
N THR A 144 -0.90 -17.18 -17.98
CA THR A 144 -1.62 -16.56 -19.08
C THR A 144 -0.77 -16.48 -20.35
N ASP A 145 -1.44 -16.40 -21.51
CA ASP A 145 -0.83 -16.23 -22.82
C ASP A 145 -1.03 -14.83 -23.42
N VAL A 146 -1.45 -13.84 -22.60
CA VAL A 146 -1.59 -12.46 -23.10
C VAL A 146 -0.25 -11.92 -23.62
N PRO A 147 -0.23 -11.02 -24.63
CA PRO A 147 1.01 -10.56 -25.26
C PRO A 147 2.04 -9.94 -24.30
N TRP A 148 1.60 -9.41 -23.18
CA TRP A 148 2.45 -8.80 -22.16
C TRP A 148 2.69 -9.69 -20.93
N ALA A 149 2.34 -10.99 -21.03
CA ALA A 149 2.65 -11.95 -19.97
C ALA A 149 4.17 -12.09 -19.79
N MET A 150 4.60 -12.26 -18.55
CA MET A 150 6.01 -12.28 -18.17
C MET A 150 6.38 -13.50 -17.34
N ALA A 151 7.64 -13.93 -17.44
CA ALA A 151 8.25 -14.93 -16.57
C ALA A 151 9.22 -14.25 -15.61
N PHE A 152 9.38 -14.84 -14.41
CA PHE A 152 10.23 -14.31 -13.34
C PHE A 152 11.25 -15.37 -12.85
N PRO A 153 12.11 -15.92 -13.74
CA PRO A 153 13.01 -17.03 -13.40
C PRO A 153 13.99 -16.70 -12.28
N ASP A 154 14.44 -15.43 -12.19
CA ASP A 154 15.38 -14.95 -11.18
C ASP A 154 14.68 -14.29 -9.99
N ALA A 155 13.41 -14.64 -9.73
CA ALA A 155 12.62 -14.08 -8.63
C ALA A 155 13.27 -14.35 -7.27
N VAL A 156 13.32 -13.33 -6.41
CA VAL A 156 13.81 -13.49 -5.01
C VAL A 156 12.97 -14.52 -4.25
N ALA A 157 11.67 -14.57 -4.53
CA ALA A 157 10.75 -15.54 -3.92
C ALA A 157 10.81 -16.94 -4.54
N GLY A 158 11.61 -17.15 -5.61
CA GLY A 158 11.58 -18.35 -6.42
C GLY A 158 10.49 -18.34 -7.50
N TRP A 159 10.74 -19.03 -8.62
CA TRP A 159 9.78 -19.11 -9.74
C TRP A 159 8.81 -20.28 -9.54
N ALA A 160 7.81 -20.08 -8.71
CA ALA A 160 6.81 -21.07 -8.36
C ALA A 160 5.42 -20.42 -8.21
N ASP A 161 4.37 -21.24 -8.27
CA ASP A 161 3.01 -20.79 -7.98
C ASP A 161 2.90 -20.33 -6.52
N PRO A 162 2.48 -19.08 -6.27
CA PRO A 162 2.48 -18.52 -4.91
C PRO A 162 1.52 -19.22 -3.95
N LEU A 163 0.49 -19.91 -4.47
CA LEU A 163 -0.50 -20.62 -3.65
C LEU A 163 -0.06 -22.04 -3.30
N THR A 164 0.50 -22.76 -4.27
CA THR A 164 0.82 -24.19 -4.15
C THR A 164 2.30 -24.45 -3.87
N GLY A 165 3.17 -23.48 -4.13
CA GLY A 165 4.62 -23.63 -4.06
C GLY A 165 5.22 -24.49 -5.18
N VAL A 166 4.40 -24.95 -6.14
CA VAL A 166 4.85 -25.80 -7.24
C VAL A 166 5.63 -24.95 -8.25
N PRO A 167 6.88 -25.35 -8.63
CA PRO A 167 7.65 -24.63 -9.63
C PRO A 167 6.92 -24.57 -10.97
N TYR A 168 6.97 -23.42 -11.62
CA TYR A 168 6.40 -23.26 -12.95
C TYR A 168 7.20 -24.02 -14.00
N PRO A 169 6.53 -24.65 -14.98
CA PRO A 169 7.20 -25.31 -16.08
C PRO A 169 7.98 -24.29 -16.95
N ALA A 170 8.96 -24.81 -17.72
CA ALA A 170 9.70 -24.00 -18.67
C ALA A 170 8.76 -23.33 -19.68
N GLY A 171 8.96 -22.03 -19.90
CA GLY A 171 8.14 -21.24 -20.79
C GLY A 171 6.83 -20.70 -20.19
N ALA A 172 6.47 -21.05 -18.97
CA ALA A 172 5.31 -20.49 -18.29
C ALA A 172 5.45 -18.96 -18.15
N LYS A 173 4.34 -18.24 -18.38
CA LYS A 173 4.23 -16.79 -18.20
C LYS A 173 3.00 -16.48 -17.36
N VAL A 174 3.05 -15.38 -16.63
CA VAL A 174 2.00 -14.95 -15.70
C VAL A 174 1.61 -13.49 -15.95
N HIS A 175 0.44 -13.09 -15.44
CA HIS A 175 0.07 -11.69 -15.39
C HIS A 175 1.03 -10.90 -14.49
N PRO A 176 1.69 -9.82 -14.96
CA PRO A 176 2.52 -8.94 -14.14
C PRO A 176 1.62 -8.01 -13.30
N THR A 177 0.91 -8.56 -12.32
CA THR A 177 -0.07 -7.84 -11.51
C THR A 177 0.55 -6.69 -10.72
N GLN A 178 1.85 -6.75 -10.40
CA GLN A 178 2.59 -5.65 -9.80
C GLN A 178 2.55 -4.39 -10.67
N ILE A 179 2.70 -4.55 -12.00
CA ILE A 179 2.62 -3.43 -12.96
C ILE A 179 1.18 -2.92 -13.05
N TYR A 180 0.17 -3.81 -13.04
CA TYR A 180 -1.23 -3.39 -13.04
C TYR A 180 -1.55 -2.54 -11.81
N GLU A 181 -1.14 -3.00 -10.63
CA GLU A 181 -1.31 -2.27 -9.38
C GLU A 181 -0.54 -0.93 -9.38
N SER A 182 0.66 -0.89 -9.94
CA SER A 182 1.44 0.34 -10.06
C SER A 182 0.71 1.38 -10.93
N ILE A 183 0.27 0.99 -12.13
CA ILE A 183 -0.44 1.89 -13.06
C ILE A 183 -1.74 2.38 -12.43
N GLN A 184 -2.54 1.49 -11.85
CA GLN A 184 -3.79 1.84 -11.18
C GLN A 184 -3.56 2.82 -10.03
N SER A 185 -2.54 2.58 -9.20
CA SER A 185 -2.24 3.43 -8.05
C SER A 185 -1.73 4.81 -8.45
N ILE A 186 -0.92 4.91 -9.51
CA ILE A 186 -0.51 6.19 -10.08
C ILE A 186 -1.71 6.95 -10.65
N ALA A 187 -2.66 6.25 -11.29
CA ALA A 187 -3.90 6.86 -11.77
C ALA A 187 -4.75 7.37 -10.58
N VAL A 188 -4.89 6.57 -9.51
CA VAL A 188 -5.56 6.99 -8.27
C VAL A 188 -4.88 8.23 -7.68
N PHE A 189 -3.54 8.25 -7.62
CA PHE A 189 -2.80 9.44 -7.21
C PHE A 189 -3.17 10.66 -8.06
N GLY A 190 -3.20 10.54 -9.38
CA GLY A 190 -3.57 11.63 -10.30
C GLY A 190 -4.97 12.17 -10.02
N VAL A 191 -5.96 11.29 -9.80
CA VAL A 191 -7.32 11.67 -9.44
C VAL A 191 -7.35 12.42 -8.10
N LEU A 192 -6.72 11.87 -7.06
CA LEU A 192 -6.68 12.51 -5.73
C LEU A 192 -5.96 13.86 -5.79
N TRP A 193 -4.89 13.94 -6.57
CA TRP A 193 -4.13 15.18 -6.78
C TRP A 193 -4.96 16.27 -7.42
N ALA A 194 -5.83 15.94 -8.37
CA ALA A 194 -6.78 16.87 -8.96
C ALA A 194 -7.92 17.25 -7.99
N LEU A 195 -8.40 16.32 -7.17
CA LEU A 195 -9.50 16.54 -6.25
C LEU A 195 -9.10 17.36 -5.01
N ARG A 196 -7.84 17.27 -4.55
CA ARG A 196 -7.39 17.86 -3.29
C ARG A 196 -7.60 19.38 -3.14
N THR A 197 -7.72 20.09 -4.26
CA THR A 197 -7.90 21.56 -4.31
C THR A 197 -9.35 22.00 -4.50
N LYS A 198 -10.30 21.08 -4.56
CA LYS A 198 -11.73 21.39 -4.82
C LYS A 198 -12.50 21.93 -3.61
N GLY A 199 -11.85 22.16 -2.46
CA GLY A 199 -12.50 22.75 -1.30
C GLY A 199 -13.43 21.84 -0.53
N TYR A 200 -13.25 20.51 -0.65
CA TYR A 200 -14.05 19.54 0.09
C TYR A 200 -13.87 19.64 1.61
N VAL A 201 -14.89 19.18 2.32
CA VAL A 201 -14.84 19.03 3.78
C VAL A 201 -13.69 18.10 4.18
N PRO A 202 -12.92 18.41 5.24
CA PRO A 202 -11.80 17.57 5.68
C PRO A 202 -12.19 16.09 5.86
N GLY A 203 -11.37 15.21 5.33
CA GLY A 203 -11.56 13.75 5.29
C GLY A 203 -12.14 13.23 3.96
N THR A 204 -12.70 14.10 3.11
CA THR A 204 -13.35 13.67 1.86
C THR A 204 -12.35 13.06 0.87
N VAL A 205 -11.15 13.63 0.73
CA VAL A 205 -10.12 13.10 -0.17
C VAL A 205 -9.65 11.72 0.30
N PHE A 206 -9.55 11.50 1.60
CA PHE A 206 -9.23 10.18 2.16
C PHE A 206 -10.34 9.14 1.89
N TRP A 207 -11.60 9.51 1.99
CA TRP A 207 -12.69 8.60 1.66
C TRP A 207 -12.72 8.25 0.17
N PHE A 208 -12.44 9.21 -0.72
CA PHE A 208 -12.23 8.91 -2.14
C PHE A 208 -11.04 7.97 -2.36
N TYR A 209 -9.95 8.16 -1.63
CA TYR A 209 -8.82 7.24 -1.67
C TYR A 209 -9.23 5.81 -1.32
N LEU A 210 -10.00 5.61 -0.24
CA LEU A 210 -10.46 4.28 0.15
C LEU A 210 -11.35 3.63 -0.92
N VAL A 211 -12.28 4.38 -1.51
CA VAL A 211 -13.12 3.89 -2.62
C VAL A 211 -12.26 3.46 -3.81
N LEU A 212 -11.35 4.34 -4.24
CA LEU A 212 -10.52 4.08 -5.42
C LEU A 212 -9.50 2.95 -5.18
N ALA A 213 -8.83 2.94 -4.02
CA ALA A 213 -7.88 1.90 -3.65
C ALA A 213 -8.57 0.54 -3.46
N GLY A 214 -9.73 0.52 -2.83
CA GLY A 214 -10.56 -0.68 -2.71
C GLY A 214 -10.99 -1.20 -4.08
N SER A 215 -11.44 -0.32 -4.98
CA SER A 215 -11.82 -0.71 -6.36
C SER A 215 -10.62 -1.24 -7.14
N MET A 216 -9.48 -0.60 -7.04
CA MET A 216 -8.23 -1.06 -7.64
C MET A 216 -7.87 -2.47 -7.14
N ARG A 217 -7.91 -2.69 -5.82
CA ARG A 217 -7.60 -3.99 -5.22
C ARG A 217 -8.61 -5.05 -5.62
N PHE A 218 -9.91 -4.73 -5.64
CA PHE A 218 -10.97 -5.64 -6.07
C PHE A 218 -10.76 -6.09 -7.52
N LEU A 219 -10.42 -5.17 -8.42
CA LEU A 219 -10.23 -5.46 -9.83
C LEU A 219 -9.00 -6.32 -10.09
N VAL A 220 -7.84 -5.97 -9.52
CA VAL A 220 -6.60 -6.72 -9.78
C VAL A 220 -6.68 -8.15 -9.27
N GLU A 221 -7.49 -8.40 -8.27
CA GLU A 221 -7.63 -9.70 -7.64
C GLU A 221 -8.16 -10.79 -8.58
N PHE A 222 -8.88 -10.43 -9.64
CA PHE A 222 -9.32 -11.40 -10.65
C PHE A 222 -8.16 -12.09 -11.39
N TRP A 223 -7.02 -11.41 -11.49
CA TRP A 223 -5.79 -11.95 -12.11
C TRP A 223 -4.82 -12.58 -11.11
N ARG A 224 -5.07 -12.46 -9.81
CA ARG A 224 -4.19 -13.00 -8.77
C ARG A 224 -4.51 -14.47 -8.47
N THR A 225 -3.54 -15.15 -7.83
CA THR A 225 -3.61 -16.57 -7.46
C THR A 225 -4.15 -16.80 -6.05
N ASN A 226 -4.70 -15.78 -5.39
CA ASN A 226 -5.20 -15.92 -4.03
C ASN A 226 -6.40 -16.89 -3.95
N PRO A 227 -6.56 -17.64 -2.84
CA PRO A 227 -7.62 -18.62 -2.68
C PRO A 227 -9.00 -17.96 -2.64
N ILE A 228 -9.98 -18.65 -3.23
CA ILE A 228 -11.40 -18.27 -3.15
C ILE A 228 -11.92 -18.73 -1.80
N VAL A 229 -12.58 -17.84 -1.07
CA VAL A 229 -13.10 -18.11 0.29
C VAL A 229 -14.62 -18.31 0.28
N ALA A 230 -15.37 -17.39 -0.33
CA ALA A 230 -16.83 -17.47 -0.38
C ALA A 230 -17.40 -16.79 -1.63
N LEU A 231 -18.52 -17.30 -2.16
CA LEU A 231 -19.27 -16.76 -3.31
C LEU A 231 -18.40 -16.49 -4.55
N GLY A 232 -17.35 -17.28 -4.78
CA GLY A 232 -16.44 -17.09 -5.90
C GLY A 232 -15.45 -15.92 -5.73
N LEU A 233 -15.39 -15.31 -4.55
CA LEU A 233 -14.53 -14.17 -4.23
C LEU A 233 -13.43 -14.57 -3.24
N THR A 234 -12.29 -13.88 -3.35
CA THR A 234 -11.18 -14.02 -2.41
C THR A 234 -11.42 -13.17 -1.15
N GLU A 235 -10.66 -13.44 -0.07
CA GLU A 235 -10.68 -12.61 1.15
C GLU A 235 -10.42 -11.12 0.82
N TYR A 236 -9.47 -10.85 -0.04
CA TYR A 236 -9.11 -9.48 -0.43
C TYR A 236 -10.22 -8.77 -1.19
N GLN A 237 -11.04 -9.49 -1.96
CA GLN A 237 -12.21 -8.91 -2.63
C GLN A 237 -13.31 -8.56 -1.62
N TRP A 238 -13.53 -9.39 -0.61
CA TRP A 238 -14.48 -9.08 0.47
C TRP A 238 -14.06 -7.86 1.29
N ILE A 239 -12.77 -7.79 1.67
CA ILE A 239 -12.21 -6.62 2.35
C ILE A 239 -12.35 -5.37 1.47
N SER A 240 -12.04 -5.48 0.19
CA SER A 240 -12.18 -4.37 -0.76
C SER A 240 -13.60 -3.88 -0.87
N PHE A 241 -14.57 -4.79 -0.94
CA PHE A 241 -15.99 -4.46 -0.95
C PHE A 241 -16.41 -3.69 0.31
N ALA A 242 -16.00 -4.16 1.49
CA ALA A 242 -16.28 -3.47 2.75
C ALA A 242 -15.66 -2.06 2.80
N VAL A 243 -14.42 -1.91 2.33
CA VAL A 243 -13.72 -0.62 2.27
C VAL A 243 -14.40 0.34 1.29
N ILE A 244 -14.82 -0.13 0.11
CA ILE A 244 -15.57 0.66 -0.87
C ILE A 244 -16.89 1.13 -0.27
N ALA A 245 -17.68 0.22 0.32
CA ALA A 245 -18.94 0.54 0.93
C ALA A 245 -18.80 1.59 2.04
N LEU A 246 -17.83 1.41 2.93
CA LEU A 246 -17.51 2.38 3.99
C LEU A 246 -17.14 3.75 3.41
N GLY A 247 -16.30 3.79 2.39
CA GLY A 247 -15.88 5.03 1.73
C GLY A 247 -17.04 5.76 1.08
N LEU A 248 -17.92 5.05 0.35
CA LEU A 248 -19.10 5.63 -0.30
C LEU A 248 -20.09 6.21 0.73
N VAL A 249 -20.39 5.45 1.77
CA VAL A 249 -21.24 5.90 2.87
C VAL A 249 -20.69 7.17 3.51
N ALA A 250 -19.37 7.19 3.81
CA ALA A 250 -18.75 8.35 4.43
C ALA A 250 -18.73 9.59 3.53
N VAL A 251 -18.53 9.43 2.22
CA VAL A 251 -18.62 10.53 1.24
C VAL A 251 -20.05 11.07 1.19
N GLN A 252 -21.06 10.21 1.17
CA GLN A 252 -22.46 10.59 1.06
C GLN A 252 -22.95 11.41 2.26
N PHE A 253 -22.59 11.00 3.48
CA PHE A 253 -22.90 11.76 4.70
C PHE A 253 -22.22 13.13 4.76
N ARG A 254 -21.09 13.30 4.09
CA ARG A 254 -20.33 14.56 4.07
C ARG A 254 -20.79 15.52 2.98
N SER A 255 -21.25 15.02 1.84
CA SER A 255 -21.83 15.85 0.78
C SER A 255 -23.20 16.39 1.16
N GLY A 256 -24.01 15.65 1.92
CA GLY A 256 -25.31 16.10 2.44
C GLY A 256 -25.21 17.27 3.43
N GLY A 257 -24.11 17.39 4.18
CA GLY A 257 -23.89 18.47 5.14
C GLY A 257 -23.62 19.85 4.48
N VAL A 258 -23.18 19.89 3.25
CA VAL A 258 -22.91 21.15 2.53
C VAL A 258 -24.22 21.79 2.05
N HIS A 259 -25.19 21.02 1.63
CA HIS A 259 -26.52 21.54 1.19
C HIS A 259 -27.37 22.08 2.33
N SER A 260 -27.20 21.58 3.55
CA SER A 260 -27.99 22.07 4.70
C SER A 260 -27.52 23.44 5.22
N ILE A 261 -26.26 23.81 5.00
CA ILE A 261 -25.71 25.11 5.45
C ILE A 261 -26.10 26.24 4.47
N GLU A 262 -26.20 25.95 3.16
CA GLU A 262 -26.64 26.96 2.19
C GLU A 262 -28.15 27.29 2.28
N HIS A 263 -28.96 26.35 2.77
CA HIS A 263 -30.41 26.57 2.89
C HIS A 263 -30.80 27.32 4.16
N ASN A 264 -29.98 27.29 5.22
CA ASN A 264 -30.26 27.96 6.49
C ASN A 264 -29.68 29.40 6.58
N GLY A 265 -28.94 29.86 5.58
CA GLY A 265 -28.38 31.22 5.50
C GLY A 265 -29.21 32.23 4.69
N ARG A 266 -30.43 31.88 4.27
CA ARG A 266 -31.35 32.76 3.50
C ARG A 266 -32.70 32.99 4.20
N HIS A 267 -32.65 33.22 5.49
CA HIS A 267 -33.82 33.78 6.22
C HIS A 267 -33.39 35.00 7.02
#